data_b321b050a7db85c4e63c98d85802f488
#
_entry.id   b321b050a7db85c4e63c98d85802f488
#
_cell.length_a   1.000
_cell.length_b   1.000
_cell.length_c   1.000
_cell.angle_alpha   90.00
_cell.angle_beta   90.00
_cell.angle_gamma   90.00
#
_symmetry.space_group_name_H-M   'P 1'
#
loop_
_entity.id
_entity.type
_entity.pdbx_description
1 polymer ?
#
loop_
_entity_poly.entity_id
_entity_poly.type
_entity_poly.pdbx_seq_one_letter_code
_entity_poly.pdbx_strand_id
1 'polypeptide(L)'
;MMEFFKTADVVVIGGCIVGTAILRELSKYDLKCVLVEKEPDLAAGTTKANSAILHAGFDAPTGSLKAVTNVRGNKLYHELQKELGLDIEWTGSLVAAT
;
A
#
# COMPACT_ATOMS: atom_id res chain seq x y z
N MET A 1 -38.85 -7.54 -6.20
CA MET A 1 -37.80 -6.82 -5.45
C MET A 1 -36.64 -7.78 -5.18
N MET A 2 -35.46 -7.40 -5.58
CA MET A 2 -34.27 -8.18 -5.28
C MET A 2 -33.63 -7.66 -4.00
N GLU A 3 -33.48 -8.54 -3.03
CA GLU A 3 -32.72 -8.26 -1.82
C GLU A 3 -31.31 -8.78 -1.99
N PHE A 4 -30.34 -7.91 -1.76
CA PHE A 4 -28.92 -8.25 -1.85
C PHE A 4 -28.31 -8.30 -0.44
N PHE A 5 -28.48 -9.43 0.22
CA PHE A 5 -27.76 -9.70 1.45
C PHE A 5 -26.46 -10.43 1.11
N LYS A 6 -25.38 -9.70 1.17
CA LYS A 6 -24.05 -10.28 1.04
C LYS A 6 -23.34 -10.19 2.38
N THR A 7 -22.67 -11.25 2.74
CA THR A 7 -21.84 -11.30 3.94
C THR A 7 -20.38 -11.48 3.56
N ALA A 8 -19.51 -10.93 4.34
CA ALA A 8 -18.07 -11.12 4.21
C ALA A 8 -17.47 -11.25 5.61
N ASP A 9 -16.33 -11.93 5.70
CA ASP A 9 -15.57 -11.99 6.95
C ASP A 9 -14.85 -10.67 7.20
N VAL A 10 -14.33 -10.06 6.15
CA VAL A 10 -13.65 -8.76 6.20
C VAL A 10 -14.09 -7.88 5.03
N VAL A 11 -14.36 -6.64 5.31
CA VAL A 11 -14.60 -5.60 4.29
C VAL A 11 -13.48 -4.57 4.37
N VAL A 12 -12.79 -4.36 3.27
CA VAL A 12 -11.78 -3.30 3.12
C VAL A 12 -12.42 -2.12 2.42
N ILE A 13 -12.42 -0.97 3.05
CA ILE A 13 -12.99 0.26 2.50
C ILE A 13 -11.87 1.12 1.94
N GLY A 14 -11.87 1.28 0.62
CA GLY A 14 -10.89 2.07 -0.12
C GLY A 14 -9.91 1.21 -0.93
N GLY A 15 -9.86 1.47 -2.23
CA GLY A 15 -9.07 0.72 -3.22
C GLY A 15 -7.78 1.41 -3.64
N CYS A 16 -7.18 2.24 -2.78
CA CYS A 16 -5.83 2.77 -2.97
C CYS A 16 -4.76 1.79 -2.47
N ILE A 17 -3.49 2.22 -2.43
CA ILE A 17 -2.36 1.32 -2.12
C ILE A 17 -2.51 0.59 -0.77
N VAL A 18 -2.99 1.28 0.26
CA VAL A 18 -3.13 0.68 1.60
C VAL A 18 -4.21 -0.41 1.59
N GLY A 19 -5.39 -0.09 1.06
CA GLY A 19 -6.50 -1.04 1.02
C GLY A 19 -6.19 -2.27 0.15
N THR A 20 -5.60 -2.07 -1.01
CA THR A 20 -5.22 -3.18 -1.90
C THR A 20 -4.09 -4.03 -1.31
N ALA A 21 -3.13 -3.44 -0.61
CA ALA A 21 -2.08 -4.17 0.07
C ALA A 21 -2.64 -5.03 1.22
N ILE A 22 -3.58 -4.48 2.00
CA ILE A 22 -4.27 -5.23 3.06
C ILE A 22 -5.06 -6.39 2.46
N LEU A 23 -5.82 -6.15 1.39
CA LEU A 23 -6.59 -7.19 0.72
C LEU A 23 -5.69 -8.32 0.20
N ARG A 24 -4.55 -7.96 -0.39
CA ARG A 24 -3.57 -8.94 -0.85
C ARG A 24 -3.06 -9.81 0.30
N GLU A 25 -2.76 -9.20 1.44
CA GLU A 25 -2.30 -9.94 2.62
C GLU A 25 -3.39 -10.85 3.18
N LEU A 26 -4.63 -10.35 3.26
CA LEU A 26 -5.78 -11.14 3.70
C LEU A 26 -6.11 -12.30 2.75
N SER A 27 -5.78 -12.19 1.47
CA SER A 27 -6.03 -13.24 0.49
C SER A 27 -5.24 -14.53 0.74
N LYS A 28 -4.24 -14.47 1.59
CA LYS A 28 -3.45 -15.65 2.02
C LYS A 28 -4.20 -16.53 3.03
N TYR A 29 -5.31 -16.06 3.54
CA TYR A 29 -6.12 -16.75 4.55
C TYR A 29 -7.43 -17.23 3.94
N ASP A 30 -8.03 -18.25 4.54
CA ASP A 30 -9.35 -18.75 4.14
C ASP A 30 -10.46 -17.82 4.69
N LEU A 31 -10.54 -16.65 4.11
CA LEU A 31 -11.47 -15.59 4.47
C LEU A 31 -12.19 -15.08 3.22
N LYS A 32 -13.48 -14.82 3.37
CA LYS A 32 -14.23 -14.09 2.36
C LYS A 32 -14.00 -12.60 2.55
N CYS A 33 -13.16 -12.01 1.71
CA CYS A 33 -12.82 -10.60 1.77
C CYS A 33 -13.48 -9.84 0.62
N VAL A 34 -13.95 -8.63 0.92
CA VAL A 34 -14.55 -7.73 -0.06
C VAL A 34 -13.88 -6.37 0.06
N LEU A 35 -13.48 -5.81 -1.07
CA LEU A 35 -13.02 -4.43 -1.14
C LEU A 35 -14.12 -3.58 -1.76
N VAL A 36 -14.42 -2.46 -1.13
CA VAL A 36 -15.37 -1.48 -1.66
C VAL A 36 -14.65 -0.16 -1.95
N GLU A 37 -14.93 0.39 -3.13
CA GLU A 37 -14.36 1.64 -3.61
C GLU A 37 -15.47 2.55 -4.13
N LYS A 38 -15.45 3.82 -3.70
CA LYS A 38 -16.46 4.80 -4.11
C LYS A 38 -16.29 5.30 -5.55
N GLU A 39 -15.07 5.26 -6.06
CA GLU A 39 -14.75 5.69 -7.41
C GLU A 39 -14.90 4.53 -8.41
N PRO A 40 -15.03 4.82 -9.71
CA PRO A 40 -15.19 3.76 -10.72
C PRO A 40 -13.93 2.93 -10.97
N ASP A 41 -12.78 3.35 -10.44
CA ASP A 41 -11.52 2.64 -10.60
C ASP A 41 -10.71 2.64 -9.30
N LEU A 42 -9.76 1.71 -9.21
CA LEU A 42 -8.83 1.63 -8.09
C LEU A 42 -7.78 2.75 -8.18
N ALA A 43 -7.16 3.05 -7.04
CA ALA A 43 -6.07 4.02 -6.94
C ALA A 43 -6.42 5.44 -7.43
N ALA A 44 -7.69 5.82 -7.43
CA ALA A 44 -8.14 7.11 -7.95
C ALA A 44 -7.83 8.32 -7.03
N GLY A 45 -7.43 8.06 -5.79
CA GLY A 45 -7.06 9.11 -4.81
C GLY A 45 -5.58 9.45 -4.81
N THR A 46 -5.02 9.64 -3.61
CA THR A 46 -3.62 10.03 -3.40
C THR A 46 -2.60 9.07 -4.03
N THR A 47 -2.91 7.80 -4.14
CA THR A 47 -2.05 6.79 -4.78
C THR A 47 -1.76 7.10 -6.24
N LYS A 48 -2.70 7.73 -6.95
CA LYS A 48 -2.52 8.18 -8.34
C LYS A 48 -1.73 9.48 -8.44
N ALA A 49 -1.79 10.33 -7.42
CA ALA A 49 -1.31 11.71 -7.46
C ALA A 49 -0.25 11.95 -6.38
N ASN A 50 0.95 11.44 -6.60
CA ASN A 50 2.11 11.66 -5.75
C ASN A 50 3.40 11.64 -6.57
N SER A 51 4.53 11.85 -5.92
CA SER A 51 5.83 11.92 -6.59
C SER A 51 6.45 10.56 -6.93
N ALA A 52 5.81 9.46 -6.56
CA ALA A 52 6.27 8.09 -6.82
C ALA A 52 7.68 7.80 -6.30
N ILE A 53 8.01 8.31 -5.11
CA ILE A 53 9.31 8.10 -4.48
C ILE A 53 9.16 7.11 -3.33
N LEU A 54 9.94 6.03 -3.37
CA LEU A 54 10.10 5.14 -2.23
C LEU A 54 11.06 5.77 -1.23
N HIS A 55 10.54 6.23 -0.11
CA HIS A 55 11.33 6.89 0.92
C HIS A 55 12.24 5.90 1.65
N ALA A 56 13.48 6.32 1.89
CA ALA A 56 14.49 5.51 2.61
C ALA A 56 14.27 5.46 4.12
N GLY A 57 13.59 6.46 4.70
CA GLY A 57 13.24 6.50 6.11
C GLY A 57 13.96 7.57 6.93
N PHE A 58 14.82 8.39 6.32
CA PHE A 58 15.60 9.39 7.05
C PHE A 58 14.80 10.66 7.41
N ASP A 59 13.68 10.93 6.74
CA ASP A 59 12.87 12.14 6.95
C ASP A 59 12.03 12.11 8.24
N ALA A 60 11.67 10.93 8.71
CA ALA A 60 10.81 10.80 9.87
C ALA A 60 11.61 10.85 11.17
N PRO A 61 11.06 11.44 12.26
CA PRO A 61 11.73 11.46 13.55
C PRO A 61 12.08 10.04 14.01
N THR A 62 13.31 9.87 14.48
CA THR A 62 13.81 8.57 14.97
C THR A 62 12.91 8.01 16.05
N GLY A 63 12.57 6.72 15.94
CA GLY A 63 11.70 6.01 16.89
C GLY A 63 10.21 6.22 16.68
N SER A 64 9.80 7.11 15.77
CA SER A 64 8.39 7.27 15.43
C SER A 64 7.85 6.06 14.65
N LEU A 65 6.54 5.83 14.74
CA LEU A 65 5.89 4.79 13.94
C LEU A 65 6.11 5.02 12.44
N LYS A 66 6.10 6.28 12.01
CA LYS A 66 6.39 6.66 10.63
C LYS A 66 7.78 6.21 10.20
N ALA A 67 8.80 6.41 11.04
CA ALA A 67 10.16 5.96 10.75
C ALA A 67 10.25 4.43 10.64
N VAL A 68 9.69 3.72 11.62
CA VAL A 68 9.70 2.25 11.66
C VAL A 68 9.00 1.64 10.46
N THR A 69 7.80 2.10 10.16
CA THR A 69 7.01 1.57 9.03
C THR A 69 7.63 1.94 7.69
N ASN A 70 8.23 3.12 7.57
CA ASN A 70 8.88 3.54 6.35
C ASN A 70 10.11 2.66 6.02
N VAL A 71 10.99 2.43 6.99
CA VAL A 71 12.16 1.57 6.80
C VAL A 71 11.75 0.14 6.47
N ARG A 72 10.77 -0.39 7.19
CA ARG A 72 10.25 -1.74 6.93
C ARG A 72 9.60 -1.84 5.55
N GLY A 73 8.80 -0.86 5.18
CA GLY A 73 8.16 -0.80 3.86
C GLY A 73 9.18 -0.75 2.72
N ASN A 74 10.22 0.06 2.86
CA ASN A 74 11.30 0.12 1.88
C ASN A 74 11.95 -1.26 1.66
N LYS A 75 12.25 -1.98 2.73
CA LYS A 75 12.80 -3.35 2.65
C LYS A 75 11.83 -4.32 1.96
N LEU A 76 10.54 -4.26 2.30
CA LEU A 76 9.52 -5.12 1.69
C LEU A 76 9.37 -4.89 0.19
N TYR A 77 9.58 -3.68 -0.30
CA TYR A 77 9.51 -3.38 -1.73
C TYR A 77 10.57 -4.12 -2.55
N HIS A 78 11.71 -4.49 -1.98
CA HIS A 78 12.69 -5.32 -2.69
C HIS A 78 12.13 -6.71 -3.02
N GLU A 79 11.36 -7.29 -2.09
CA GLU A 79 10.69 -8.57 -2.31
C GLU A 79 9.48 -8.41 -3.24
N LEU A 80 8.66 -7.41 -3.00
CA LEU A 80 7.48 -7.11 -3.81
C LEU A 80 7.82 -6.82 -5.27
N GLN A 81 8.95 -6.16 -5.53
CA GLN A 81 9.40 -5.90 -6.88
C GLN A 81 9.60 -7.20 -7.66
N LYS A 82 10.17 -8.21 -7.02
CA LYS A 82 10.37 -9.53 -7.63
C LYS A 82 9.06 -10.28 -7.83
N GLU A 83 8.19 -10.26 -6.82
CA GLU A 83 6.91 -10.98 -6.87
C GLU A 83 5.92 -10.38 -7.86
N LEU A 84 5.84 -9.06 -7.93
CA LEU A 84 4.84 -8.34 -8.69
C LEU A 84 5.36 -7.76 -10.01
N GLY A 85 6.67 -7.86 -10.26
CA GLY A 85 7.27 -7.28 -11.46
C GLY A 85 7.19 -5.75 -11.49
N LEU A 86 7.37 -5.10 -10.32
CA LEU A 86 7.27 -3.64 -10.22
C LEU A 86 8.46 -2.97 -10.88
N ASP A 87 8.18 -1.88 -11.60
CA ASP A 87 9.21 -1.05 -12.22
C ASP A 87 9.73 -0.04 -11.17
N ILE A 88 10.79 -0.42 -10.47
CA ILE A 88 11.42 0.40 -9.43
C ILE A 88 12.90 0.58 -9.77
N GLU A 89 13.34 1.82 -9.84
CA GLU A 89 14.75 2.16 -9.97
C GLU A 89 15.32 2.51 -8.59
N TRP A 90 16.32 1.76 -8.16
CA TRP A 90 16.99 1.96 -6.86
C TRP A 90 18.16 2.92 -7.01
N THR A 91 17.82 4.19 -7.15
CA THR A 91 18.79 5.26 -7.45
C THR A 91 19.54 5.76 -6.23
N GLY A 92 19.05 5.49 -5.02
CA GLY A 92 19.55 6.11 -3.80
C GLY A 92 19.10 7.56 -3.64
N SER A 93 19.54 8.19 -2.57
CA SER A 93 19.26 9.60 -2.28
C SER A 93 20.52 10.29 -1.77
N LEU A 94 20.69 11.54 -2.14
CA LEU A 94 21.74 12.39 -1.62
C LEU A 94 21.10 13.48 -0.74
N VAL A 95 21.54 13.56 0.51
CA VAL A 95 21.13 14.61 1.44
C VAL A 95 22.31 15.56 1.62
N ALA A 96 22.09 16.81 1.22
CA ALA A 96 23.11 17.86 1.38
C ALA A 96 22.75 18.74 2.59
N ALA A 97 23.74 18.96 3.46
CA ALA A 97 23.64 19.90 4.56
C ALA A 97 24.25 21.24 4.12
N THR A 98 23.59 22.34 4.47
CA THR A 98 24.07 23.72 4.24
C THR A 98 24.55 24.33 5.53
#